data_07ee084f53e052bd9365d76da87fa416
#
_entry.id   07ee084f53e052bd9365d76da87fa416
#
_cell.length_a   1.000
_cell.length_b   1.000
_cell.length_c   1.000
_cell.angle_alpha   90.00
_cell.angle_beta   90.00
_cell.angle_gamma   90.00
#
_symmetry.space_group_name_H-M   'P 1'
#
loop_
_entity.id
_entity.type
_entity.pdbx_description
1 polymer ?
#
loop_
_entity_poly.entity_id
_entity_poly.type
_entity_poly.pdbx_seq_one_letter_code
_entity_poly.pdbx_strand_id
1 'polypeptide(L)'
;MEVNESIYPSYIDNTNFKYIKVDDKYIASIIIYDYPKSNYFLSIIESIPKDCEYTMCVYIQKQDTYKILKELTYSLSTSKSEINTAKGSQIDIDVIERSKDDATMLRREIQINNQEVFYINFILTFYSNSSQELLKLLKRFQSKLYSKQVFSKIANFRHLDEYILSLPFCKNNHQLLKQNYRNFTTNSLCNMFLFYTKTIFDPNGVIFGRILKGNIICNIDMFKKNYLNSNMCILGSSGAGKSYFSKILLIRHFMNNKKQYVFDVEGEYNNVVDKLGGSIFLFSKNHINIMQITKEK
;
A
#
# COMPACT_ATOMS: atom_id res chain seq x y z
N MET A 1 -40.80 3.68 13.95
CA MET A 1 -39.41 3.91 13.53
C MET A 1 -39.51 4.36 12.07
N GLU A 2 -39.50 5.64 11.82
CA GLU A 2 -39.43 6.17 10.46
C GLU A 2 -38.05 5.81 9.89
N VAL A 3 -38.05 4.93 8.91
CA VAL A 3 -36.85 4.63 8.14
C VAL A 3 -36.55 5.89 7.35
N ASN A 4 -35.43 6.56 7.66
CA ASN A 4 -34.99 7.73 6.95
C ASN A 4 -34.91 7.41 5.44
N GLU A 5 -35.78 8.00 4.64
CA GLU A 5 -35.84 7.87 3.17
C GLU A 5 -34.51 8.22 2.48
N SER A 6 -33.57 8.81 3.23
CA SER A 6 -32.23 9.24 2.75
C SER A 6 -31.23 8.11 2.48
N ILE A 7 -31.55 6.85 2.80
CA ILE A 7 -30.59 5.71 2.65
C ILE A 7 -30.66 5.10 1.24
N TYR A 8 -31.75 5.27 0.52
CA TYR A 8 -31.93 4.69 -0.81
C TYR A 8 -31.81 5.78 -1.89
N PRO A 9 -31.15 5.47 -3.02
CA PRO A 9 -31.13 6.40 -4.15
C PRO A 9 -32.56 6.57 -4.69
N SER A 10 -32.93 7.82 -4.99
CA SER A 10 -34.24 8.16 -5.54
C SER A 10 -34.37 7.72 -7.00
N TYR A 11 -33.26 7.65 -7.71
CA TYR A 11 -33.24 7.35 -9.13
C TYR A 11 -31.95 6.66 -9.55
N ILE A 12 -32.09 5.60 -10.38
CA ILE A 12 -30.97 4.89 -11.01
C ILE A 12 -31.26 4.80 -12.51
N ASP A 13 -30.39 5.39 -13.33
CA ASP A 13 -30.41 5.28 -14.78
C ASP A 13 -29.26 4.36 -15.24
N ASN A 14 -29.61 3.25 -15.86
CA ASN A 14 -28.70 2.25 -16.43
C ASN A 14 -28.82 2.12 -17.96
N THR A 15 -29.24 3.18 -18.63
CA THR A 15 -29.41 3.17 -20.10
C THR A 15 -28.08 3.27 -20.83
N ASN A 16 -27.07 3.89 -20.22
CA ASN A 16 -25.75 4.04 -20.83
C ASN A 16 -24.81 2.88 -20.48
N PHE A 17 -24.20 2.29 -21.51
CA PHE A 17 -23.29 1.15 -21.29
C PHE A 17 -21.93 1.52 -20.67
N LYS A 18 -21.55 2.82 -20.63
CA LYS A 18 -20.25 3.31 -20.12
C LYS A 18 -20.29 3.76 -18.68
N TYR A 19 -21.46 4.00 -18.13
CA TYR A 19 -21.67 4.44 -16.75
C TYR A 19 -23.14 4.27 -16.37
N ILE A 20 -23.43 4.33 -15.09
CA ILE A 20 -24.78 4.51 -14.56
C ILE A 20 -24.90 5.89 -13.93
N LYS A 21 -26.10 6.42 -13.85
CA LYS A 21 -26.39 7.64 -13.11
C LYS A 21 -27.24 7.27 -11.90
N VAL A 22 -26.78 7.62 -10.72
CA VAL A 22 -27.48 7.40 -9.45
C VAL A 22 -27.67 8.78 -8.82
N ASP A 23 -28.89 9.22 -8.72
CA ASP A 23 -29.27 10.58 -8.34
C ASP A 23 -28.49 11.62 -9.19
N ASP A 24 -27.65 12.44 -8.56
CA ASP A 24 -26.87 13.48 -9.26
C ASP A 24 -25.46 13.02 -9.65
N LYS A 25 -25.06 11.77 -9.32
CA LYS A 25 -23.71 11.27 -9.59
C LYS A 25 -23.66 10.28 -10.74
N TYR A 26 -22.64 10.41 -11.57
CA TYR A 26 -22.26 9.44 -12.57
C TYR A 26 -21.28 8.44 -11.94
N ILE A 27 -21.53 7.16 -12.14
CA ILE A 27 -20.79 6.08 -11.50
C ILE A 27 -20.30 5.09 -12.56
N ALA A 28 -19.04 4.68 -12.45
CA ALA A 28 -18.52 3.63 -13.28
C ALA A 28 -17.45 2.83 -12.54
N SER A 29 -17.39 1.53 -12.82
CA SER A 29 -16.51 0.59 -12.13
C SER A 29 -15.41 0.06 -13.04
N ILE A 30 -14.25 -0.17 -12.47
CA ILE A 30 -13.10 -0.85 -13.07
C ILE A 30 -12.81 -2.09 -12.26
N ILE A 31 -12.61 -3.19 -12.97
CA ILE A 31 -12.24 -4.49 -12.42
C ILE A 31 -10.79 -4.76 -12.77
N ILE A 32 -9.98 -5.13 -11.79
CA ILE A 32 -8.62 -5.60 -12.02
C ILE A 32 -8.69 -7.11 -12.22
N TYR A 33 -8.18 -7.57 -13.36
CA TYR A 33 -8.26 -8.98 -13.73
C TYR A 33 -6.91 -9.66 -13.88
N ASP A 34 -5.80 -8.89 -13.86
CA ASP A 34 -4.47 -9.46 -13.88
C ASP A 34 -3.47 -8.57 -13.12
N TYR A 35 -2.49 -9.21 -12.48
CA TYR A 35 -1.57 -8.60 -11.54
C TYR A 35 -0.12 -8.95 -11.89
N PRO A 36 0.84 -8.07 -11.65
CA PRO A 36 2.25 -8.38 -11.84
C PRO A 36 2.71 -9.48 -10.87
N LYS A 37 3.69 -10.27 -11.30
CA LYS A 37 4.27 -11.37 -10.49
C LYS A 37 4.91 -10.87 -9.18
N SER A 38 5.33 -9.61 -9.12
CA SER A 38 5.85 -8.96 -7.92
C SER A 38 4.75 -8.13 -7.25
N ASN A 39 4.55 -8.32 -5.96
CA ASN A 39 3.47 -7.74 -5.16
C ASN A 39 3.58 -6.22 -5.02
N TYR A 40 3.13 -5.46 -6.01
CA TYR A 40 2.99 -4.00 -5.94
C TYR A 40 1.54 -3.57 -5.74
N PHE A 41 0.85 -4.18 -4.79
CA PHE A 41 -0.55 -3.83 -4.53
C PHE A 41 -0.72 -2.39 -4.03
N LEU A 42 0.22 -1.90 -3.23
CA LEU A 42 0.31 -0.48 -2.85
C LEU A 42 0.37 0.43 -4.08
N SER A 43 0.94 -0.03 -5.18
CA SER A 43 1.03 0.74 -6.42
C SER A 43 -0.33 1.00 -7.08
N ILE A 44 -1.33 0.16 -6.84
CA ILE A 44 -2.69 0.36 -7.33
C ILE A 44 -3.32 1.55 -6.63
N ILE A 45 -3.24 1.59 -5.28
CA ILE A 45 -3.79 2.71 -4.49
C ILE A 45 -3.06 4.01 -4.84
N GLU A 46 -1.75 3.98 -4.99
CA GLU A 46 -0.96 5.16 -5.39
C GLU A 46 -1.29 5.65 -6.80
N SER A 47 -1.87 4.80 -7.63
CA SER A 47 -2.32 5.16 -8.97
C SER A 47 -3.65 5.89 -8.98
N ILE A 48 -4.46 5.77 -7.91
CA ILE A 48 -5.74 6.45 -7.80
C ILE A 48 -5.49 7.96 -7.74
N PRO A 49 -6.16 8.76 -8.56
CA PRO A 49 -6.08 10.22 -8.49
C PRO A 49 -6.52 10.72 -7.11
N LYS A 50 -5.82 11.75 -6.59
CA LYS A 50 -6.10 12.26 -5.23
C LYS A 50 -7.43 13.01 -5.12
N ASP A 51 -7.89 13.57 -6.23
CA ASP A 51 -9.06 14.46 -6.29
C ASP A 51 -10.30 13.75 -6.83
N CYS A 52 -10.47 12.46 -6.53
CA CYS A 52 -11.63 11.71 -6.96
C CYS A 52 -12.29 10.95 -5.80
N GLU A 53 -13.61 10.87 -5.86
CA GLU A 53 -14.39 10.00 -4.97
C GLU A 53 -14.37 8.57 -5.54
N TYR A 54 -14.06 7.61 -4.70
CA TYR A 54 -14.08 6.21 -5.10
C TYR A 54 -14.41 5.27 -3.94
N THR A 55 -14.96 4.12 -4.28
CA THR A 55 -15.11 2.99 -3.38
C THR A 55 -14.23 1.85 -3.89
N MET A 56 -13.51 1.22 -3.00
CA MET A 56 -12.68 0.07 -3.29
C MET A 56 -13.24 -1.15 -2.57
N CYS A 57 -13.54 -2.18 -3.32
CA CYS A 57 -14.04 -3.43 -2.79
C CYS A 57 -13.13 -4.60 -3.18
N VAL A 58 -12.77 -5.42 -2.20
CA VAL A 58 -11.97 -6.62 -2.40
C VAL A 58 -12.76 -7.82 -1.88
N TYR A 59 -13.14 -8.70 -2.78
CA TYR A 59 -13.79 -9.96 -2.44
C TYR A 59 -12.72 -11.03 -2.29
N ILE A 60 -12.67 -11.66 -1.11
CA ILE A 60 -11.71 -12.71 -0.78
C ILE A 60 -12.51 -13.95 -0.42
N GLN A 61 -12.32 -15.03 -1.17
CA GLN A 61 -13.01 -16.29 -0.93
C GLN A 61 -12.01 -17.43 -0.82
N LYS A 62 -11.92 -18.04 0.36
CA LYS A 62 -11.11 -19.24 0.58
C LYS A 62 -11.62 -20.38 -0.32
N GLN A 63 -10.71 -21.08 -0.96
CA GLN A 63 -11.00 -22.23 -1.80
C GLN A 63 -10.62 -23.54 -1.10
N ASP A 64 -11.25 -24.62 -1.54
CA ASP A 64 -10.85 -25.95 -1.13
C ASP A 64 -9.51 -26.30 -1.79
N THR A 65 -8.46 -26.31 -0.98
CA THR A 65 -7.08 -26.56 -1.40
C THR A 65 -6.93 -27.93 -2.07
N TYR A 66 -7.65 -28.95 -1.59
CA TYR A 66 -7.60 -30.29 -2.18
C TYR A 66 -8.18 -30.29 -3.61
N LYS A 67 -9.31 -29.60 -3.81
CA LYS A 67 -9.94 -29.47 -5.12
C LYS A 67 -9.02 -28.76 -6.10
N ILE A 68 -8.40 -27.67 -5.69
CA ILE A 68 -7.44 -26.91 -6.50
C ILE A 68 -6.22 -27.77 -6.86
N LEU A 69 -5.68 -28.53 -5.90
CA LEU A 69 -4.57 -29.46 -6.19
C LEU A 69 -4.94 -30.53 -7.24
N LYS A 70 -6.16 -31.04 -7.16
CA LYS A 70 -6.67 -32.01 -8.15
C LYS A 70 -6.80 -31.39 -9.55
N GLU A 71 -7.37 -30.18 -9.62
CA GLU A 71 -7.50 -29.42 -10.88
C GLU A 71 -6.13 -29.09 -11.49
N LEU A 72 -5.17 -28.63 -10.68
CA LEU A 72 -3.79 -28.38 -11.12
C LEU A 72 -3.10 -29.65 -11.61
N THR A 73 -3.29 -30.78 -10.92
CA THR A 73 -2.71 -32.06 -11.33
C THR A 73 -3.28 -32.53 -12.66
N TYR A 74 -4.58 -32.38 -12.87
CA TYR A 74 -5.23 -32.70 -14.14
C TYR A 74 -4.73 -31.79 -15.27
N SER A 75 -4.69 -30.48 -15.05
CA SER A 75 -4.16 -29.50 -16.02
C SER A 75 -2.71 -29.81 -16.41
N LEU A 76 -1.86 -30.14 -15.45
CA LEU A 76 -0.46 -30.53 -15.69
C LEU A 76 -0.35 -31.80 -16.53
N SER A 77 -1.23 -32.78 -16.34
CA SER A 77 -1.25 -34.02 -17.15
C SER A 77 -1.71 -33.74 -18.58
N THR A 78 -2.71 -32.89 -18.75
CA THR A 78 -3.23 -32.47 -20.07
C THR A 78 -2.17 -31.71 -20.85
N SER A 79 -1.56 -30.69 -20.23
CA SER A 79 -0.49 -29.89 -20.85
C SER A 79 0.71 -30.74 -21.28
N LYS A 80 1.08 -31.79 -20.52
CA LYS A 80 2.11 -32.73 -20.93
C LYS A 80 1.73 -33.53 -22.19
N SER A 81 0.49 -33.96 -22.29
CA SER A 81 0.01 -34.68 -23.48
C SER A 81 -0.11 -33.77 -24.71
N GLU A 82 -0.51 -32.52 -24.52
CA GLU A 82 -0.59 -31.52 -25.59
C GLU A 82 0.79 -31.16 -26.12
N ILE A 83 1.81 -30.95 -25.28
CA ILE A 83 3.19 -30.71 -25.71
C ILE A 83 3.72 -31.90 -26.55
N ASN A 84 3.44 -33.12 -26.11
CA ASN A 84 3.91 -34.33 -26.80
C ASN A 84 3.21 -34.57 -28.14
N THR A 85 2.00 -34.04 -28.33
CA THR A 85 1.19 -34.21 -29.54
C THR A 85 1.15 -32.97 -30.42
N ALA A 86 1.68 -31.83 -29.96
CA ALA A 86 1.57 -30.56 -30.64
C ALA A 86 2.37 -30.53 -31.94
N LYS A 87 1.64 -30.38 -33.06
CA LYS A 87 2.14 -29.92 -34.36
C LYS A 87 1.99 -28.40 -34.52
N GLY A 88 1.92 -27.66 -33.39
CA GLY A 88 1.66 -26.23 -33.35
C GLY A 88 2.90 -25.35 -33.59
N SER A 89 2.68 -24.05 -33.71
CA SER A 89 3.77 -23.09 -33.84
C SER A 89 4.60 -23.04 -32.53
N GLN A 90 5.87 -22.67 -32.65
CA GLN A 90 6.79 -22.56 -31.49
C GLN A 90 6.24 -21.65 -30.38
N ILE A 91 5.49 -20.61 -30.77
CA ILE A 91 4.84 -19.64 -29.85
C ILE A 91 3.77 -20.32 -28.98
N ASP A 92 3.01 -21.24 -29.53
CA ASP A 92 1.96 -21.96 -28.79
C ASP A 92 2.58 -22.90 -27.74
N ILE A 93 3.71 -23.54 -28.09
CA ILE A 93 4.46 -24.44 -27.21
C ILE A 93 5.02 -23.63 -26.01
N ASP A 94 5.63 -22.48 -26.26
CA ASP A 94 6.18 -21.60 -25.20
C ASP A 94 5.10 -21.13 -24.21
N VAL A 95 3.88 -20.87 -24.69
CA VAL A 95 2.74 -20.47 -23.84
C VAL A 95 2.30 -21.64 -22.94
N ILE A 96 2.22 -22.85 -23.49
CA ILE A 96 1.86 -24.05 -22.74
C ILE A 96 2.93 -24.39 -21.70
N GLU A 97 4.21 -24.27 -22.04
CA GLU A 97 5.32 -24.51 -21.11
C GLU A 97 5.30 -23.52 -19.93
N ARG A 98 5.10 -22.23 -20.19
CA ARG A 98 4.95 -21.22 -19.12
C ARG A 98 3.78 -21.52 -18.21
N SER A 99 2.62 -21.87 -18.78
CA SER A 99 1.43 -22.23 -17.99
C SER A 99 1.68 -23.46 -17.12
N LYS A 100 2.42 -24.45 -17.63
CA LYS A 100 2.83 -25.65 -16.89
C LYS A 100 3.80 -25.31 -15.74
N ASP A 101 4.75 -24.41 -15.98
CA ASP A 101 5.69 -23.98 -14.95
C ASP A 101 4.98 -23.21 -13.82
N ASP A 102 4.10 -22.29 -14.17
CA ASP A 102 3.28 -21.53 -13.20
C ASP A 102 2.38 -22.48 -12.36
N ALA A 103 1.76 -23.47 -12.99
CA ALA A 103 0.95 -24.48 -12.30
C ALA A 103 1.81 -25.40 -11.39
N THR A 104 3.01 -25.74 -11.81
CA THR A 104 3.97 -26.55 -11.04
C THR A 104 4.45 -25.75 -9.81
N MET A 105 4.77 -24.48 -9.99
CA MET A 105 5.17 -23.59 -8.88
C MET A 105 4.04 -23.46 -7.86
N LEU A 106 2.81 -23.17 -8.30
CA LEU A 106 1.67 -23.05 -7.40
C LEU A 106 1.40 -24.33 -6.64
N ARG A 107 1.46 -25.50 -7.31
CA ARG A 107 1.33 -26.80 -6.66
C ARG A 107 2.41 -27.03 -5.60
N ARG A 108 3.65 -26.66 -5.88
CA ARG A 108 4.76 -26.77 -4.95
C ARG A 108 4.57 -25.87 -3.72
N GLU A 109 4.14 -24.63 -3.91
CA GLU A 109 3.85 -23.72 -2.81
C GLU A 109 2.76 -24.26 -1.89
N ILE A 110 1.68 -24.82 -2.46
CA ILE A 110 0.59 -25.41 -1.67
C ILE A 110 1.11 -26.64 -0.88
N GLN A 111 1.84 -27.56 -1.53
CA GLN A 111 2.21 -28.84 -0.91
C GLN A 111 3.37 -28.72 0.07
N ILE A 112 4.38 -27.88 -0.22
CA ILE A 112 5.58 -27.77 0.60
C ILE A 112 5.44 -26.68 1.66
N ASN A 113 4.87 -25.53 1.29
CA ASN A 113 4.80 -24.36 2.16
C ASN A 113 3.46 -24.25 2.89
N ASN A 114 2.60 -25.25 2.82
CA ASN A 114 1.25 -25.25 3.42
C ASN A 114 0.43 -24.00 3.10
N GLN A 115 0.58 -23.47 1.88
CA GLN A 115 -0.17 -22.30 1.44
C GLN A 115 -1.61 -22.69 1.11
N GLU A 116 -2.54 -21.86 1.54
CA GLU A 116 -3.94 -21.96 1.13
C GLU A 116 -4.19 -21.10 -0.11
N VAL A 117 -5.23 -21.42 -0.87
CA VAL A 117 -5.60 -20.70 -2.09
C VAL A 117 -6.87 -19.90 -1.86
N PHE A 118 -6.85 -18.67 -2.33
CA PHE A 118 -7.97 -17.73 -2.27
C PHE A 118 -8.29 -17.21 -3.67
N TYR A 119 -9.59 -17.07 -3.94
CA TYR A 119 -10.07 -16.32 -5.09
C TYR A 119 -10.27 -14.87 -4.70
N ILE A 120 -9.67 -13.96 -5.47
CA ILE A 120 -9.73 -12.54 -5.21
C ILE A 120 -10.32 -11.81 -6.41
N ASN A 121 -11.26 -10.91 -6.11
CA ASN A 121 -11.77 -9.91 -7.05
C ASN A 121 -11.53 -8.53 -6.49
N PHE A 122 -11.05 -7.63 -7.33
CA PHE A 122 -10.77 -6.26 -6.97
C PHE A 122 -11.56 -5.31 -7.86
N ILE A 123 -12.46 -4.56 -7.22
CA ILE A 123 -13.39 -3.64 -7.87
C ILE A 123 -13.14 -2.24 -7.35
N LEU A 124 -12.98 -1.29 -8.27
CA LEU A 124 -12.89 0.14 -7.98
C LEU A 124 -14.06 0.84 -8.66
N THR A 125 -14.89 1.47 -7.86
CA THR A 125 -16.05 2.24 -8.34
C THR A 125 -15.77 3.72 -8.13
N PHE A 126 -15.83 4.50 -9.20
CA PHE A 126 -15.56 5.92 -9.22
C PHE A 126 -16.84 6.72 -9.38
N TYR A 127 -16.89 7.88 -8.71
CA TYR A 127 -18.02 8.79 -8.69
C TYR A 127 -17.59 10.15 -9.24
N SER A 128 -18.46 10.81 -10.01
CA SER A 128 -18.25 12.16 -10.51
C SER A 128 -19.57 12.87 -10.77
N ASN A 129 -19.57 14.19 -10.69
CA ASN A 129 -20.72 15.01 -11.06
C ASN A 129 -20.84 15.22 -12.58
N SER A 130 -19.83 14.80 -13.37
CA SER A 130 -19.80 14.92 -14.82
C SER A 130 -19.43 13.59 -15.48
N SER A 131 -20.23 13.16 -16.44
CA SER A 131 -19.96 11.94 -17.22
C SER A 131 -18.67 12.03 -18.02
N GLN A 132 -18.33 13.22 -18.55
CA GLN A 132 -17.11 13.44 -19.32
C GLN A 132 -15.86 13.34 -18.44
N GLU A 133 -15.92 13.92 -17.23
CA GLU A 133 -14.82 13.84 -16.26
C GLU A 133 -14.61 12.40 -15.80
N LEU A 134 -15.70 11.68 -15.50
CA LEU A 134 -15.66 10.28 -15.11
C LEU A 134 -14.94 9.43 -16.17
N LEU A 135 -15.32 9.55 -17.43
CA LEU A 135 -14.70 8.77 -18.51
C LEU A 135 -13.23 9.13 -18.74
N LYS A 136 -12.84 10.41 -18.59
CA LYS A 136 -11.44 10.84 -18.63
C LYS A 136 -10.65 10.24 -17.45
N LEU A 137 -11.23 10.26 -16.25
CA LEU A 137 -10.63 9.69 -15.04
C LEU A 137 -10.36 8.19 -15.19
N LEU A 138 -11.36 7.43 -15.68
CA LEU A 138 -11.23 5.99 -15.89
C LEU A 138 -10.08 5.66 -16.87
N LYS A 139 -10.02 6.35 -18.01
CA LYS A 139 -8.95 6.16 -18.99
C LYS A 139 -7.57 6.49 -18.42
N ARG A 140 -7.47 7.62 -17.70
CA ARG A 140 -6.21 8.04 -17.04
C ARG A 140 -5.77 7.03 -15.98
N PHE A 141 -6.70 6.51 -15.21
CA PHE A 141 -6.42 5.48 -14.20
C PHE A 141 -5.97 4.17 -14.84
N GLN A 142 -6.68 3.67 -15.87
CA GLN A 142 -6.27 2.48 -16.61
C GLN A 142 -4.86 2.61 -17.19
N SER A 143 -4.54 3.76 -17.80
CA SER A 143 -3.20 3.99 -18.36
C SER A 143 -2.11 3.93 -17.28
N LYS A 144 -2.38 4.47 -16.09
CA LYS A 144 -1.46 4.37 -14.95
C LYS A 144 -1.32 2.93 -14.43
N LEU A 145 -2.39 2.15 -14.38
CA LEU A 145 -2.33 0.76 -14.00
C LEU A 145 -1.52 -0.06 -15.02
N TYR A 146 -1.77 0.17 -16.30
CA TYR A 146 -1.06 -0.50 -17.38
C TYR A 146 0.46 -0.24 -17.32
N SER A 147 0.88 0.99 -17.04
CA SER A 147 2.31 1.32 -16.86
C SER A 147 2.98 0.57 -15.70
N LYS A 148 2.19 0.05 -14.77
CA LYS A 148 2.62 -0.77 -13.63
C LYS A 148 2.35 -2.27 -13.84
N GLN A 149 2.07 -2.69 -15.06
CA GLN A 149 1.75 -4.08 -15.42
C GLN A 149 0.51 -4.64 -14.69
N VAL A 150 -0.41 -3.77 -14.27
CA VAL A 150 -1.70 -4.14 -13.71
C VAL A 150 -2.75 -4.00 -14.79
N PHE A 151 -3.42 -5.11 -15.13
CA PHE A 151 -4.40 -5.12 -16.18
C PHE A 151 -5.81 -4.98 -15.63
N SER A 152 -6.56 -4.07 -16.22
CA SER A 152 -7.90 -3.72 -15.75
C SER A 152 -8.87 -3.55 -16.91
N LYS A 153 -10.15 -3.77 -16.65
CA LYS A 153 -11.22 -3.53 -17.62
C LYS A 153 -12.32 -2.67 -17.00
N ILE A 154 -12.88 -1.80 -17.81
CA ILE A 154 -14.08 -1.04 -17.44
C ILE A 154 -15.27 -1.99 -17.53
N ALA A 155 -16.17 -1.93 -16.53
CA ALA A 155 -17.33 -2.81 -16.43
C ALA A 155 -18.47 -2.41 -17.41
N ASN A 156 -18.15 -2.19 -18.68
CA ASN A 156 -19.14 -1.82 -19.70
C ASN A 156 -20.31 -2.80 -19.70
N PHE A 157 -21.53 -2.28 -19.77
CA PHE A 157 -22.82 -3.02 -19.66
C PHE A 157 -23.10 -3.66 -18.30
N ARG A 158 -22.19 -3.59 -17.33
CA ARG A 158 -22.30 -4.22 -16.01
C ARG A 158 -22.06 -3.26 -14.84
N HIS A 159 -22.09 -1.97 -15.09
CA HIS A 159 -21.82 -0.96 -14.05
C HIS A 159 -22.79 -1.05 -12.89
N LEU A 160 -24.06 -1.38 -13.13
CA LEU A 160 -25.05 -1.56 -12.06
C LEU A 160 -24.71 -2.75 -11.17
N ASP A 161 -24.34 -3.90 -11.76
CA ASP A 161 -23.99 -5.09 -11.02
C ASP A 161 -22.73 -4.84 -10.15
N GLU A 162 -21.71 -4.19 -10.72
CA GLU A 162 -20.47 -3.88 -10.02
C GLU A 162 -20.68 -2.79 -8.96
N TYR A 163 -21.58 -1.83 -9.20
CA TYR A 163 -21.98 -0.87 -8.20
C TYR A 163 -22.65 -1.54 -7.00
N ILE A 164 -23.58 -2.46 -7.24
CA ILE A 164 -24.24 -3.24 -6.17
C ILE A 164 -23.20 -4.07 -5.40
N LEU A 165 -22.22 -4.65 -6.08
CA LEU A 165 -21.12 -5.37 -5.44
C LEU A 165 -20.21 -4.44 -4.62
N SER A 166 -20.09 -3.16 -4.99
CA SER A 166 -19.29 -2.20 -4.23
C SER A 166 -19.97 -1.69 -2.95
N LEU A 167 -21.27 -1.95 -2.79
CA LEU A 167 -22.02 -1.58 -1.59
C LEU A 167 -21.76 -2.59 -0.45
N PRO A 168 -21.84 -2.17 0.83
CA PRO A 168 -21.49 -3.00 1.98
C PRO A 168 -22.52 -4.10 2.30
N PHE A 169 -23.39 -4.43 1.35
CA PHE A 169 -24.41 -5.50 1.53
C PHE A 169 -23.86 -6.91 1.34
N CYS A 170 -22.60 -7.08 0.93
CA CYS A 170 -21.95 -8.36 0.67
C CYS A 170 -22.80 -9.31 -0.21
N LYS A 171 -23.57 -8.75 -1.15
CA LYS A 171 -24.43 -9.53 -2.05
C LYS A 171 -23.57 -10.28 -3.05
N ASN A 172 -23.30 -11.55 -2.77
CA ASN A 172 -22.48 -12.39 -3.63
C ASN A 172 -23.23 -12.73 -4.93
N ASN A 173 -22.95 -12.02 -5.98
CA ASN A 173 -23.26 -12.50 -7.33
C ASN A 173 -22.13 -13.46 -7.76
N HIS A 174 -22.25 -14.72 -7.40
CA HIS A 174 -21.24 -15.76 -7.65
C HIS A 174 -20.81 -15.84 -9.11
N GLN A 175 -21.69 -15.52 -10.05
CA GLN A 175 -21.40 -15.64 -11.46
C GLN A 175 -20.47 -14.52 -11.98
N LEU A 176 -20.66 -13.29 -11.51
CA LEU A 176 -19.79 -12.16 -11.86
C LEU A 176 -18.41 -12.30 -11.21
N LEU A 177 -18.38 -12.69 -9.94
CA LEU A 177 -17.13 -12.89 -9.22
C LEU A 177 -16.29 -14.01 -9.84
N LYS A 178 -16.92 -15.12 -10.26
CA LYS A 178 -16.24 -16.25 -10.91
C LYS A 178 -15.57 -15.88 -12.24
N GLN A 179 -16.09 -14.93 -12.98
CA GLN A 179 -15.52 -14.53 -14.27
C GLN A 179 -14.25 -13.68 -14.14
N ASN A 180 -14.04 -13.07 -13.00
CA ASN A 180 -12.99 -12.06 -12.81
C ASN A 180 -12.01 -12.40 -11.68
N TYR A 181 -12.16 -13.55 -11.02
CA TYR A 181 -11.26 -13.91 -9.94
C TYR A 181 -9.85 -14.26 -10.40
N ARG A 182 -8.89 -14.06 -9.50
CA ARG A 182 -7.52 -14.57 -9.61
C ARG A 182 -7.17 -15.38 -8.39
N ASN A 183 -6.32 -16.37 -8.60
CA ASN A 183 -5.81 -17.23 -7.54
C ASN A 183 -4.69 -16.49 -6.80
N PHE A 184 -4.79 -16.45 -5.48
CA PHE A 184 -3.77 -15.94 -4.59
C PHE A 184 -3.42 -16.98 -3.54
N THR A 185 -2.13 -17.12 -3.24
CA THR A 185 -1.68 -17.90 -2.10
C THR A 185 -1.78 -17.07 -0.82
N THR A 186 -1.69 -17.70 0.35
CA THR A 186 -1.71 -17.00 1.64
C THR A 186 -0.64 -15.90 1.68
N ASN A 187 0.58 -16.19 1.21
CA ASN A 187 1.66 -15.19 1.17
C ASN A 187 1.32 -13.99 0.28
N SER A 188 0.79 -14.26 -0.91
CA SER A 188 0.39 -13.20 -1.84
C SER A 188 -0.75 -12.35 -1.26
N LEU A 189 -1.70 -12.99 -0.57
CA LEU A 189 -2.79 -12.30 0.11
C LEU A 189 -2.30 -11.42 1.27
N CYS A 190 -1.40 -11.93 2.11
CA CYS A 190 -0.82 -11.15 3.21
C CYS A 190 -0.05 -9.92 2.70
N ASN A 191 0.68 -10.06 1.61
CA ASN A 191 1.39 -8.95 0.98
C ASN A 191 0.46 -7.91 0.33
N MET A 192 -0.79 -8.29 0.11
CA MET A 192 -1.85 -7.44 -0.44
C MET A 192 -2.57 -6.60 0.61
N PHE A 193 -2.23 -6.75 1.89
CA PHE A 193 -2.90 -6.07 2.97
C PHE A 193 -2.74 -4.53 2.87
N LEU A 194 -3.84 -3.87 2.54
CA LEU A 194 -3.89 -2.45 2.20
C LEU A 194 -3.88 -1.52 3.41
N PHE A 195 -4.25 -2.03 4.57
CA PHE A 195 -4.45 -1.26 5.81
C PHE A 195 -3.21 -1.29 6.70
N TYR A 196 -2.05 -1.66 6.14
CA TYR A 196 -0.80 -1.63 6.86
C TYR A 196 -0.36 -0.19 7.10
N THR A 197 -0.55 0.27 8.31
CA THR A 197 0.08 1.48 8.84
C THR A 197 1.27 1.06 9.68
N LYS A 198 2.48 1.28 9.18
CA LYS A 198 3.67 1.07 9.98
C LYS A 198 3.73 2.17 11.04
N THR A 199 3.37 1.83 12.27
CA THR A 199 3.61 2.71 13.42
C THR A 199 5.05 2.50 13.88
N ILE A 200 5.81 3.59 13.97
CA ILE A 200 7.12 3.60 14.63
C ILE A 200 6.91 4.34 15.94
N PHE A 201 6.74 3.59 17.01
CA PHE A 201 6.51 4.13 18.32
C PHE A 201 7.33 3.38 19.37
N ASP A 202 8.40 4.01 19.82
CA ASP A 202 9.21 3.54 20.93
C ASP A 202 8.83 4.36 22.18
N PRO A 203 8.38 3.74 23.29
CA PRO A 203 7.88 4.46 24.46
C PRO A 203 8.88 5.46 25.05
N ASN A 204 10.18 5.13 25.01
CA ASN A 204 11.27 5.96 25.53
C ASN A 204 11.93 6.84 24.47
N GLY A 205 11.34 6.91 23.29
CA GLY A 205 11.86 7.66 22.16
C GLY A 205 11.56 9.15 22.22
N VAL A 206 12.03 9.84 21.20
CA VAL A 206 11.66 11.23 20.93
C VAL A 206 10.85 11.32 19.66
N ILE A 207 9.95 12.31 19.58
CA ILE A 207 9.12 12.54 18.40
C ILE A 207 10.01 13.04 17.26
N PHE A 208 10.09 12.29 16.18
CA PHE A 208 10.79 12.69 14.95
C PHE A 208 9.88 13.49 14.02
N GLY A 209 8.61 13.17 13.97
CA GLY A 209 7.64 13.81 13.09
C GLY A 209 6.33 13.03 13.01
N ARG A 210 5.70 13.12 11.85
CA ARG A 210 4.48 12.36 11.52
C ARG A 210 4.68 11.56 10.25
N ILE A 211 4.18 10.33 10.26
CA ILE A 211 4.13 9.49 9.08
C ILE A 211 3.05 10.05 8.16
N LEU A 212 3.39 10.37 6.91
CA LEU A 212 2.48 10.98 5.94
C LEU A 212 1.21 10.17 5.71
N LYS A 213 1.34 8.82 5.66
CA LYS A 213 0.18 7.93 5.59
C LYS A 213 -0.37 7.72 7.01
N GLY A 214 -1.59 8.19 7.26
CA GLY A 214 -2.29 8.03 8.54
C GLY A 214 -2.02 9.12 9.58
N ASN A 215 -1.17 10.11 9.29
CA ASN A 215 -0.87 11.24 10.20
C ASN A 215 -0.46 10.81 11.61
N ILE A 216 0.21 9.66 11.73
CA ILE A 216 0.58 9.02 12.99
C ILE A 216 1.90 9.60 13.50
N ILE A 217 2.00 9.87 14.80
CA ILE A 217 3.23 10.33 15.43
C ILE A 217 4.31 9.24 15.30
N CYS A 218 5.48 9.65 14.80
CA CYS A 218 6.68 8.83 14.74
C CYS A 218 7.57 9.12 15.94
N ASN A 219 7.65 8.17 16.86
CA ASN A 219 8.46 8.26 18.07
C ASN A 219 9.57 7.21 18.01
N ILE A 220 10.85 7.62 18.06
CA ILE A 220 12.01 6.76 17.87
C ILE A 220 12.97 6.86 19.03
N ASP A 221 13.33 5.74 19.62
CA ASP A 221 14.45 5.61 20.53
C ASP A 221 15.68 5.09 19.76
N MET A 222 16.58 5.98 19.38
CA MET A 222 17.79 5.63 18.63
C MET A 222 18.75 4.71 19.40
N PHE A 223 18.63 4.64 20.72
CA PHE A 223 19.48 3.84 21.59
C PHE A 223 18.91 2.46 21.91
N LYS A 224 17.79 2.12 21.30
CA LYS A 224 17.15 0.81 21.46
C LYS A 224 18.03 -0.30 20.88
N LYS A 225 18.20 -1.39 21.61
CA LYS A 225 19.07 -2.54 21.25
C LYS A 225 18.73 -3.17 19.87
N ASN A 226 17.57 -2.90 19.33
CA ASN A 226 17.15 -3.42 18.04
C ASN A 226 17.78 -2.72 16.82
N TYR A 227 18.43 -1.56 17.04
CA TYR A 227 19.18 -0.85 16.01
C TYR A 227 20.65 -1.27 16.04
N LEU A 228 21.24 -1.46 14.87
CA LEU A 228 22.65 -1.83 14.73
C LEU A 228 23.60 -0.77 15.27
N ASN A 229 23.21 0.50 15.16
CA ASN A 229 23.91 1.65 15.74
C ASN A 229 22.95 2.81 15.97
N SER A 230 23.38 3.80 16.75
CA SER A 230 22.59 4.99 17.08
C SER A 230 22.98 6.21 16.24
N ASN A 231 23.75 6.03 15.17
CA ASN A 231 24.20 7.13 14.33
C ASN A 231 23.07 7.61 13.41
N MET A 232 22.98 8.93 13.24
CA MET A 232 22.03 9.56 12.34
C MET A 232 22.75 10.56 11.43
N CYS A 233 22.44 10.53 10.14
CA CYS A 233 22.90 11.51 9.18
C CYS A 233 21.71 12.30 8.63
N ILE A 234 21.79 13.63 8.66
CA ILE A 234 20.74 14.53 8.17
C ILE A 234 21.27 15.20 6.90
N LEU A 235 20.69 14.85 5.75
CA LEU A 235 21.05 15.37 4.43
C LEU A 235 19.94 16.25 3.86
N GLY A 236 20.32 17.31 3.18
CA GLY A 236 19.38 18.19 2.50
C GLY A 236 20.09 19.38 1.83
N SER A 237 19.45 20.02 0.88
CA SER A 237 19.92 21.26 0.26
C SER A 237 19.98 22.41 1.28
N SER A 238 20.65 23.51 0.93
CA SER A 238 20.64 24.73 1.73
C SER A 238 19.20 25.24 1.88
N GLY A 239 18.82 25.70 3.06
CA GLY A 239 17.45 26.15 3.34
C GLY A 239 16.40 25.05 3.56
N ALA A 240 16.74 23.77 3.42
CA ALA A 240 15.79 22.65 3.60
C ALA A 240 15.37 22.39 5.06
N GLY A 241 15.84 23.16 6.03
CA GLY A 241 15.48 23.05 7.43
C GLY A 241 16.29 22.04 8.24
N LYS A 242 17.49 21.62 7.79
CA LYS A 242 18.39 20.68 8.51
C LYS A 242 18.68 21.15 9.94
N SER A 243 19.22 22.38 10.08
CA SER A 243 19.57 22.96 11.37
C SER A 243 18.35 23.15 12.27
N TYR A 244 17.20 23.51 11.69
CA TYR A 244 15.93 23.59 12.43
C TYR A 244 15.52 22.24 13.00
N PHE A 245 15.55 21.18 12.20
CA PHE A 245 15.21 19.83 12.64
C PHE A 245 16.18 19.33 13.73
N SER A 246 17.49 19.57 13.57
CA SER A 246 18.49 19.20 14.58
C SER A 246 18.27 19.93 15.91
N LYS A 247 17.94 21.23 15.89
CA LYS A 247 17.59 22.00 17.10
C LYS A 247 16.34 21.45 17.78
N ILE A 248 15.32 21.06 17.02
CA ILE A 248 14.12 20.42 17.59
C ILE A 248 14.46 19.08 18.26
N LEU A 249 15.27 18.25 17.63
CA LEU A 249 15.69 16.98 18.22
C LEU A 249 16.49 17.20 19.51
N LEU A 250 17.39 18.19 19.53
CA LEU A 250 18.15 18.57 20.70
C LEU A 250 17.21 18.94 21.87
N ILE A 251 16.22 19.80 21.63
CA ILE A 251 15.23 20.19 22.63
C ILE A 251 14.46 18.96 23.14
N ARG A 252 14.01 18.09 22.25
CA ARG A 252 13.26 16.89 22.63
C ARG A 252 14.09 15.90 23.44
N HIS A 253 15.35 15.71 23.10
CA HIS A 253 16.27 14.88 23.89
C HIS A 253 16.56 15.51 25.28
N PHE A 254 16.67 16.84 25.35
CA PHE A 254 16.81 17.54 26.61
C PHE A 254 15.60 17.34 27.51
N MET A 255 14.37 17.43 26.96
CA MET A 255 13.14 17.15 27.70
C MET A 255 13.06 15.71 28.24
N ASN A 256 13.74 14.77 27.59
CA ASN A 256 13.88 13.39 28.05
C ASN A 256 15.10 13.20 29.01
N ASN A 257 15.64 14.27 29.60
CA ASN A 257 16.79 14.26 30.52
C ASN A 257 18.06 13.60 29.93
N LYS A 258 18.26 13.70 28.61
CA LYS A 258 19.47 13.19 27.97
C LYS A 258 20.55 14.26 27.99
N LYS A 259 21.76 13.92 28.50
CA LYS A 259 22.96 14.79 28.39
C LYS A 259 23.33 14.87 26.89
N GLN A 260 23.65 16.07 26.42
CA GLN A 260 23.98 16.33 25.04
C GLN A 260 25.25 17.17 24.91
N TYR A 261 26.06 16.83 23.92
CA TYR A 261 27.25 17.59 23.58
C TYR A 261 27.14 18.00 22.13
N VAL A 262 27.22 19.30 21.84
CA VAL A 262 27.05 19.87 20.52
C VAL A 262 28.37 20.46 20.07
N PHE A 263 28.88 19.98 18.93
CA PHE A 263 30.01 20.60 18.24
C PHE A 263 29.46 21.50 17.15
N ASP A 264 29.51 22.81 17.40
CA ASP A 264 28.87 23.82 16.53
C ASP A 264 29.95 24.66 15.86
N VAL A 265 30.14 24.44 14.58
CA VAL A 265 31.15 25.15 13.77
C VAL A 265 30.65 26.54 13.37
N GLU A 266 29.35 26.68 13.15
CA GLU A 266 28.72 27.88 12.60
C GLU A 266 28.13 28.80 13.67
N GLY A 267 28.09 28.37 14.94
CA GLY A 267 27.56 29.15 16.06
C GLY A 267 26.04 29.28 16.10
N GLU A 268 25.33 28.37 15.43
CA GLU A 268 23.87 28.43 15.29
C GLU A 268 23.11 27.98 16.53
N TYR A 269 23.72 27.24 17.45
CA TYR A 269 23.06 26.60 18.60
C TYR A 269 23.11 27.45 19.89
N ASN A 270 23.89 28.53 19.94
CA ASN A 270 24.12 29.35 21.14
C ASN A 270 22.81 29.77 21.83
N ASN A 271 21.86 30.33 21.06
CA ASN A 271 20.58 30.78 21.61
C ASN A 271 19.74 29.65 22.21
N VAL A 272 19.84 28.45 21.66
CA VAL A 272 19.10 27.28 22.15
C VAL A 272 19.74 26.77 23.43
N VAL A 273 21.08 26.69 23.47
CA VAL A 273 21.85 26.23 24.63
C VAL A 273 21.64 27.16 25.82
N ASP A 274 21.71 28.47 25.61
CA ASP A 274 21.49 29.47 26.70
C ASP A 274 20.08 29.36 27.30
N LYS A 275 19.04 29.21 26.42
CA LYS A 275 17.65 29.05 26.88
C LYS A 275 17.42 27.77 27.67
N LEU A 276 18.19 26.72 27.38
CA LEU A 276 18.11 25.43 28.06
C LEU A 276 19.01 25.35 29.31
N GLY A 277 19.72 26.44 29.65
CA GLY A 277 20.63 26.50 30.80
C GLY A 277 21.92 25.69 30.58
N GLY A 278 22.32 25.51 29.33
CA GLY A 278 23.56 24.83 29.01
C GLY A 278 24.80 25.72 29.09
N SER A 279 26.00 25.11 28.96
CA SER A 279 27.28 25.83 28.98
C SER A 279 27.86 25.89 27.57
N ILE A 280 28.34 27.07 27.16
CA ILE A 280 28.98 27.30 25.85
C ILE A 280 30.49 27.43 26.06
N PHE A 281 31.26 26.57 25.37
CA PHE A 281 32.73 26.61 25.38
C PHE A 281 33.24 27.07 24.00
N LEU A 282 33.93 28.18 24.00
CA LEU A 282 34.62 28.70 22.82
C LEU A 282 36.09 28.28 22.85
N PHE A 283 36.51 27.39 21.98
CA PHE A 283 37.90 26.89 21.94
C PHE A 283 38.95 28.01 21.80
N SER A 284 38.59 29.16 21.24
CA SER A 284 39.46 30.32 21.14
C SER A 284 39.66 31.11 22.44
N LYS A 285 38.74 30.93 23.41
CA LYS A 285 38.72 31.72 24.68
C LYS A 285 38.80 30.89 25.92
N ASN A 286 38.43 29.64 25.88
CA ASN A 286 38.29 28.75 27.01
C ASN A 286 39.31 27.61 26.94
N HIS A 287 39.97 27.30 28.05
CA HIS A 287 40.82 26.13 28.16
C HIS A 287 40.04 24.99 28.82
N ILE A 288 40.04 23.82 28.21
CA ILE A 288 39.43 22.62 28.79
C ILE A 288 40.49 21.96 29.67
N ASN A 289 40.28 21.93 30.97
CA ASN A 289 41.11 21.18 31.89
C ASN A 289 40.62 19.73 31.96
N ILE A 290 41.30 18.85 31.27
CA ILE A 290 40.94 17.41 31.18
C ILE A 290 41.02 16.72 32.56
N MET A 291 41.82 17.28 33.49
CA MET A 291 42.02 16.74 34.83
C MET A 291 41.04 17.36 35.88
N GLN A 292 40.09 18.15 35.44
CA GLN A 292 39.11 18.75 36.32
C GLN A 292 38.11 17.70 36.82
N ILE A 293 38.24 17.34 38.09
CA ILE A 293 37.27 16.48 38.79
C ILE A 293 36.06 17.33 39.20
N THR A 294 34.94 17.17 38.51
CA THR A 294 33.67 17.76 38.98
C THR A 294 33.07 16.82 40.02
N LYS A 295 32.83 17.30 41.24
CA LYS A 295 31.98 16.57 42.18
C LYS A 295 30.57 16.56 41.61
N GLU A 296 30.06 15.38 41.28
CA GLU A 296 28.65 15.22 40.97
C GLU A 296 27.82 15.66 42.17
N LYS A 297 26.88 16.55 41.94
CA LYS A 297 25.84 16.92 42.88
C LYS A 297 24.69 15.95 42.84
#